data_4be32e95056be886e19f9ba4f6f10faa
#
_entry.id   4be32e95056be886e19f9ba4f6f10faa
#
_cell.length_a   1.000
_cell.length_b   1.000
_cell.length_c   1.000
_cell.angle_alpha   90.00
_cell.angle_beta   90.00
_cell.angle_gamma   90.00
#
_symmetry.space_group_name_H-M   'P 1'
#
loop_
_entity.id
_entity.type
_entity.pdbx_description
1 polymer ?
#
loop_
_entity_poly.entity_id
_entity_poly.type
_entity_poly.pdbx_seq_one_letter_code
_entity_poly.pdbx_strand_id
1 'polypeptide(L)'
;RLGIFFWGDGVKPDRWVPTTTGAGWTPSPSLTPLATAGVSDYVNVVSGMVEKASIERGHHSGTVGILSGGPLVVQPAGGAPYRSTFSIPSVDQVAAKIIGGSSRFKSLEVGISKRVDNVEGTTLQYLSHSGADSPNPPEYDPAALFNRIFGMGFTPPGGAAPPVTDMTRAYRKSVLDSVLGDLTRLRQRVGAADKLRLDKHADNVRTLENRLVAGSTTTAAAGCALPTNPGSFMDQNGQEPIAAKTAAMSELVAMALACDQTRVFSMMFTGSVAGTIFSEANVNAAHHQLTHDEPGDQPMVQASTVYTMKMFGVLLSALKAIPEGAGNLLDSCAILATTDTSDGRLHNLSDYPILVAGKGGGFLKYPGVHYRSPSGDENTSVVLLSLLRAAGTNLTQVGAENGLVTASCGAIEA
;
A
#
# COMPACT_ATOMS: atom_id res chain seq x y z
N ARG A 1 9.41 5.26 8.20
CA ARG A 1 8.96 4.55 6.99
C ARG A 1 7.44 4.60 6.89
N LEU A 2 6.89 4.57 5.66
CA LEU A 2 5.45 4.56 5.44
C LEU A 2 5.05 3.31 4.66
N GLY A 3 3.95 2.66 5.08
CA GLY A 3 3.35 1.53 4.38
C GLY A 3 1.85 1.68 4.18
N ILE A 4 1.32 1.02 3.17
CA ILE A 4 -0.11 0.82 2.96
C ILE A 4 -0.35 -0.68 2.80
N PHE A 5 -1.36 -1.21 3.49
CA PHE A 5 -1.95 -2.52 3.26
C PHE A 5 -3.42 -2.32 2.96
N PHE A 6 -3.84 -2.71 1.77
CA PHE A 6 -5.19 -2.45 1.29
C PHE A 6 -5.89 -3.74 0.87
N TRP A 7 -7.15 -3.85 1.22
CA TRP A 7 -8.05 -4.89 0.73
C TRP A 7 -9.34 -4.30 0.18
N GLY A 8 -9.96 -4.94 -0.78
CA GLY A 8 -11.24 -4.52 -1.33
C GLY A 8 -12.44 -5.07 -0.57
N ASP A 9 -13.59 -4.48 -0.85
CA ASP A 9 -14.93 -4.99 -0.54
C ASP A 9 -15.35 -4.86 0.94
N GLY A 10 -14.72 -3.95 1.68
CA GLY A 10 -15.18 -3.59 3.02
C GLY A 10 -14.95 -4.66 4.10
N VAL A 11 -15.79 -4.59 5.10
CA VAL A 11 -15.84 -5.53 6.25
C VAL A 11 -17.29 -5.78 6.65
N LYS A 12 -17.51 -6.65 7.65
CA LYS A 12 -18.76 -6.70 8.41
C LYS A 12 -18.69 -5.72 9.58
N PRO A 13 -19.40 -4.58 9.56
CA PRO A 13 -19.27 -3.54 10.59
C PRO A 13 -19.57 -4.03 12.00
N ASP A 14 -20.56 -4.89 12.17
CA ASP A 14 -20.96 -5.50 13.44
C ASP A 14 -19.91 -6.48 14.04
N ARG A 15 -18.93 -6.89 13.23
CA ARG A 15 -17.83 -7.79 13.61
C ARG A 15 -16.46 -7.10 13.61
N TRP A 16 -16.41 -5.84 13.14
CA TRP A 16 -15.17 -5.11 12.94
C TRP A 16 -14.78 -4.24 14.13
N VAL A 17 -15.71 -3.44 14.66
CA VAL A 17 -15.41 -2.42 15.67
C VAL A 17 -15.18 -3.07 17.02
N PRO A 18 -14.04 -2.78 17.72
CA PRO A 18 -13.84 -3.21 19.10
C PRO A 18 -14.90 -2.63 20.04
N THR A 19 -15.29 -3.40 21.05
CA THR A 19 -16.32 -2.99 22.01
C THR A 19 -15.85 -1.96 23.05
N THR A 20 -14.53 -1.83 23.24
CA THR A 20 -13.91 -0.89 24.16
C THR A 20 -13.02 0.11 23.41
N THR A 21 -12.92 1.34 23.92
CA THR A 21 -12.05 2.40 23.41
C THR A 21 -10.85 2.61 24.33
N GLY A 22 -9.84 3.35 23.85
CA GLY A 22 -8.61 3.63 24.58
C GLY A 22 -7.55 2.54 24.48
N ALA A 23 -6.58 2.59 25.39
CA ALA A 23 -5.52 1.58 25.47
C ALA A 23 -6.07 0.25 26.02
N GLY A 24 -5.50 -0.86 25.56
CA GLY A 24 -5.94 -2.19 26.00
C GLY A 24 -7.31 -2.60 25.44
N TRP A 25 -7.70 -2.08 24.28
CA TRP A 25 -8.93 -2.45 23.61
C TRP A 25 -9.02 -3.97 23.35
N THR A 26 -10.23 -4.50 23.46
CA THR A 26 -10.49 -5.93 23.21
C THR A 26 -10.69 -6.17 21.72
N PRO A 27 -9.91 -7.06 21.08
CA PRO A 27 -10.09 -7.37 19.67
C PRO A 27 -11.50 -7.83 19.34
N SER A 28 -12.09 -7.23 18.32
CA SER A 28 -13.33 -7.69 17.73
C SER A 28 -13.12 -9.04 17.00
N PRO A 29 -14.19 -9.78 16.64
CA PRO A 29 -14.06 -11.04 15.91
C PRO A 29 -13.17 -10.94 14.66
N SER A 30 -13.25 -9.85 13.91
CA SER A 30 -12.41 -9.63 12.71
C SER A 30 -10.94 -9.36 13.05
N LEU A 31 -10.64 -8.74 14.18
CA LEU A 31 -9.29 -8.32 14.57
C LEU A 31 -8.55 -9.34 15.44
N THR A 32 -9.22 -10.41 15.88
CA THR A 32 -8.60 -11.50 16.68
C THR A 32 -7.29 -12.04 16.07
N PRO A 33 -7.13 -12.19 14.74
CA PRO A 33 -5.88 -12.68 14.17
C PRO A 33 -4.65 -11.82 14.51
N LEU A 34 -4.81 -10.51 14.74
CA LEU A 34 -3.72 -9.62 15.12
C LEU A 34 -3.23 -9.89 16.54
N ALA A 35 -4.15 -10.22 17.46
CA ALA A 35 -3.79 -10.67 18.80
C ALA A 35 -3.10 -12.04 18.77
N THR A 36 -3.61 -12.98 17.98
CA THR A 36 -3.00 -14.29 17.77
C THR A 36 -1.57 -14.20 17.23
N ALA A 37 -1.31 -13.25 16.32
CA ALA A 37 0.02 -12.96 15.79
C ALA A 37 0.92 -12.19 16.77
N GLY A 38 0.42 -11.75 17.93
CA GLY A 38 1.17 -10.99 18.91
C GLY A 38 1.57 -9.59 18.44
N VAL A 39 0.74 -8.96 17.58
CA VAL A 39 1.01 -7.64 16.99
C VAL A 39 -0.04 -6.59 17.33
N SER A 40 -1.09 -6.94 18.10
CA SER A 40 -2.17 -6.01 18.45
C SER A 40 -1.70 -4.74 19.16
N ASP A 41 -0.65 -4.83 20.00
CA ASP A 41 -0.07 -3.67 20.68
C ASP A 41 0.51 -2.63 19.69
N TYR A 42 0.85 -3.05 18.48
CA TYR A 42 1.33 -2.14 17.43
C TYR A 42 0.20 -1.50 16.63
N VAL A 43 -1.07 -1.81 16.91
CA VAL A 43 -2.19 -1.40 16.08
C VAL A 43 -3.08 -0.41 16.80
N ASN A 44 -3.21 0.79 16.23
CA ASN A 44 -4.23 1.76 16.57
C ASN A 44 -5.45 1.50 15.67
N VAL A 45 -6.60 1.25 16.28
CA VAL A 45 -7.89 1.11 15.60
C VAL A 45 -8.58 2.45 15.57
N VAL A 46 -9.06 2.87 14.40
CA VAL A 46 -9.81 4.12 14.22
C VAL A 46 -11.18 3.78 13.66
N SER A 47 -12.24 4.27 14.27
CA SER A 47 -13.62 4.05 13.88
C SER A 47 -14.48 5.31 14.04
N GLY A 48 -15.71 5.30 13.53
CA GLY A 48 -16.61 6.44 13.61
C GLY A 48 -16.24 7.61 12.72
N MET A 49 -15.35 7.39 11.73
CA MET A 49 -14.98 8.43 10.74
C MET A 49 -15.74 8.26 9.43
N VAL A 50 -15.78 9.32 8.65
CA VAL A 50 -16.43 9.36 7.33
C VAL A 50 -15.40 9.73 6.27
N GLU A 51 -15.35 8.98 5.18
CA GLU A 51 -14.63 9.39 4.00
C GLU A 51 -15.43 10.50 3.30
N LYS A 52 -14.87 11.71 3.19
CA LYS A 52 -15.54 12.93 2.69
C LYS A 52 -14.97 13.46 1.39
N ALA A 53 -13.81 12.96 0.98
CA ALA A 53 -13.10 13.50 -0.18
C ALA A 53 -13.81 13.17 -1.50
N SER A 54 -14.47 12.00 -1.55
CA SER A 54 -15.13 11.52 -2.76
C SER A 54 -16.32 10.64 -2.37
N ILE A 55 -17.53 11.04 -2.73
CA ILE A 55 -18.76 10.38 -2.24
C ILE A 55 -19.66 9.83 -3.36
N GLU A 56 -19.23 9.94 -4.64
CA GLU A 56 -20.16 9.71 -5.75
C GLU A 56 -20.34 8.24 -6.12
N ARG A 57 -19.35 7.37 -5.83
CA ARG A 57 -19.29 6.02 -6.41
C ARG A 57 -18.67 4.96 -5.50
N GLY A 58 -19.24 4.65 -4.35
CA GLY A 58 -18.89 3.50 -3.50
C GLY A 58 -17.39 3.12 -3.49
N HIS A 59 -17.05 1.97 -4.04
CA HIS A 59 -15.68 1.44 -4.10
C HIS A 59 -14.67 2.41 -4.71
N HIS A 60 -15.02 3.10 -5.80
CA HIS A 60 -14.11 4.05 -6.46
C HIS A 60 -13.80 5.24 -5.56
N SER A 61 -14.86 5.83 -5.00
CA SER A 61 -14.75 6.99 -4.11
C SER A 61 -13.97 6.66 -2.86
N GLY A 62 -14.30 5.54 -2.21
CA GLY A 62 -13.60 5.11 -1.03
C GLY A 62 -12.12 4.84 -1.28
N THR A 63 -11.77 4.14 -2.38
CA THR A 63 -10.37 3.90 -2.73
C THR A 63 -9.59 5.21 -2.91
N VAL A 64 -10.13 6.15 -3.70
CA VAL A 64 -9.45 7.43 -3.95
C VAL A 64 -9.37 8.27 -2.69
N GLY A 65 -10.48 8.41 -1.97
CA GLY A 65 -10.56 9.26 -0.78
C GLY A 65 -9.65 8.80 0.33
N ILE A 66 -9.71 7.52 0.71
CA ILE A 66 -8.90 6.98 1.81
C ILE A 66 -7.41 6.91 1.48
N LEU A 67 -7.03 6.88 0.21
CA LEU A 67 -5.62 6.81 -0.19
C LEU A 67 -5.03 8.17 -0.56
N SER A 68 -5.84 9.20 -0.82
CA SER A 68 -5.31 10.51 -1.23
C SER A 68 -5.90 11.71 -0.47
N GLY A 69 -7.10 11.55 0.11
CA GLY A 69 -7.87 12.70 0.61
C GLY A 69 -8.36 13.61 -0.52
N GLY A 70 -8.44 13.13 -1.75
CA GLY A 70 -8.88 13.89 -2.90
C GLY A 70 -10.10 13.29 -3.58
N PRO A 71 -10.79 14.06 -4.43
CA PRO A 71 -11.92 13.56 -5.20
C PRO A 71 -11.45 12.59 -6.31
N LEU A 72 -12.32 11.70 -6.71
CA LEU A 72 -12.12 10.92 -7.93
C LEU A 72 -12.34 11.79 -9.17
N VAL A 73 -11.71 11.39 -10.27
CA VAL A 73 -11.97 11.97 -11.59
C VAL A 73 -12.63 10.92 -12.46
N VAL A 74 -13.81 11.23 -12.94
CA VAL A 74 -14.50 10.40 -13.94
C VAL A 74 -13.76 10.54 -15.26
N GLN A 75 -13.30 9.43 -15.81
CA GLN A 75 -12.64 9.40 -17.12
C GLN A 75 -13.70 9.41 -18.22
N PRO A 76 -13.73 10.43 -19.08
CA PRO A 76 -14.65 10.45 -20.20
C PRO A 76 -14.25 9.41 -21.25
N ALA A 77 -15.25 8.73 -21.79
CA ALA A 77 -15.26 7.98 -23.03
C ALA A 77 -14.27 6.81 -23.20
N GLY A 78 -14.82 5.70 -23.54
CA GLY A 78 -14.14 4.46 -23.96
C GLY A 78 -14.84 3.22 -23.46
N GLY A 79 -16.09 3.31 -23.02
CA GLY A 79 -16.95 2.14 -22.85
C GLY A 79 -17.57 1.90 -21.47
N ALA A 80 -16.84 1.91 -20.38
CA ALA A 80 -17.44 1.66 -19.07
C ALA A 80 -17.91 2.98 -18.42
N PRO A 81 -19.17 3.08 -18.00
CA PRO A 81 -19.74 4.32 -17.42
C PRO A 81 -19.13 4.69 -16.07
N TYR A 82 -18.38 3.77 -15.45
CA TYR A 82 -17.80 3.92 -14.11
C TYR A 82 -16.29 4.20 -14.11
N ARG A 83 -15.63 4.32 -15.27
CA ARG A 83 -14.20 4.57 -15.31
C ARG A 83 -13.80 5.81 -14.54
N SER A 84 -12.86 5.64 -13.63
CA SER A 84 -12.37 6.73 -12.80
C SER A 84 -10.88 6.57 -12.47
N THR A 85 -10.29 7.68 -12.02
CA THR A 85 -8.89 7.77 -11.62
C THR A 85 -8.70 8.76 -10.46
N PHE A 86 -7.51 8.84 -9.92
CA PHE A 86 -7.13 9.81 -8.89
C PHE A 86 -6.97 11.21 -9.49
N SER A 87 -7.38 12.23 -8.75
CA SER A 87 -7.16 13.64 -9.09
C SER A 87 -5.82 14.19 -8.59
N ILE A 88 -5.30 13.60 -7.51
CA ILE A 88 -4.05 14.00 -6.84
C ILE A 88 -3.22 12.77 -6.50
N PRO A 89 -1.93 12.93 -6.13
CA PRO A 89 -1.11 11.80 -5.68
C PRO A 89 -1.70 11.07 -4.49
N SER A 90 -1.54 9.76 -4.45
CA SER A 90 -1.81 8.96 -3.24
C SER A 90 -0.80 9.23 -2.13
N VAL A 91 -1.19 8.97 -0.88
CA VAL A 91 -0.39 9.32 0.31
C VAL A 91 0.99 8.66 0.35
N ASP A 92 1.12 7.45 -0.19
CA ASP A 92 2.41 6.78 -0.36
C ASP A 92 3.33 7.55 -1.32
N GLN A 93 2.80 8.11 -2.41
CA GLN A 93 3.58 8.89 -3.36
C GLN A 93 3.91 10.29 -2.84
N VAL A 94 3.03 10.88 -2.04
CA VAL A 94 3.36 12.11 -1.28
C VAL A 94 4.55 11.85 -0.34
N ALA A 95 4.51 10.75 0.42
CA ALA A 95 5.61 10.35 1.29
C ALA A 95 6.87 10.01 0.49
N ALA A 96 6.77 9.22 -0.58
CA ALA A 96 7.89 8.81 -1.43
C ALA A 96 8.68 10.00 -2.00
N LYS A 97 7.99 11.07 -2.35
CA LYS A 97 8.60 12.31 -2.83
C LYS A 97 9.45 12.99 -1.76
N ILE A 98 9.06 12.88 -0.49
CA ILE A 98 9.70 13.59 0.64
C ILE A 98 10.77 12.71 1.29
N ILE A 99 10.40 11.49 1.72
CA ILE A 99 11.28 10.62 2.50
C ILE A 99 12.02 9.57 1.66
N GLY A 100 11.62 9.36 0.42
CA GLY A 100 12.28 8.44 -0.51
C GLY A 100 13.70 8.85 -0.92
N GLY A 101 14.09 10.08 -0.67
CA GLY A 101 15.43 10.69 -0.70
C GLY A 101 16.46 9.96 -1.57
N SER A 102 17.44 9.36 -0.92
CA SER A 102 18.56 8.62 -1.51
C SER A 102 18.30 7.13 -1.71
N SER A 103 17.15 6.61 -1.29
CA SER A 103 16.80 5.19 -1.48
C SER A 103 16.79 4.80 -2.96
N ARG A 104 17.23 3.58 -3.25
CA ARG A 104 17.28 3.03 -4.61
C ARG A 104 15.91 3.06 -5.30
N PHE A 105 14.84 2.77 -4.54
CA PHE A 105 13.45 2.86 -4.98
C PHE A 105 12.74 3.91 -4.13
N LYS A 106 12.06 4.87 -4.75
CA LYS A 106 11.28 5.88 -4.03
C LYS A 106 10.13 5.24 -3.26
N SER A 107 9.50 4.24 -3.88
CA SER A 107 8.45 3.40 -3.33
C SER A 107 8.53 2.02 -3.96
N LEU A 108 7.90 1.04 -3.31
CA LEU A 108 7.65 -0.30 -3.85
C LEU A 108 6.14 -0.57 -3.83
N GLU A 109 5.61 -0.85 -5.00
CA GLU A 109 4.23 -1.24 -5.18
C GLU A 109 4.20 -2.76 -5.37
N VAL A 110 3.48 -3.47 -4.48
CA VAL A 110 3.36 -4.93 -4.49
C VAL A 110 1.90 -5.36 -4.45
N GLY A 111 1.57 -6.45 -5.11
CA GLY A 111 0.24 -7.02 -5.15
C GLY A 111 0.23 -8.49 -4.77
N ILE A 112 -0.85 -8.94 -4.12
CA ILE A 112 -1.01 -10.34 -3.73
C ILE A 112 -1.96 -11.06 -4.68
N SER A 113 -3.25 -10.71 -4.69
CA SER A 113 -4.19 -11.26 -5.67
C SER A 113 -4.10 -10.51 -7.00
N LYS A 114 -4.03 -11.27 -8.11
CA LYS A 114 -4.05 -10.73 -9.48
C LYS A 114 -5.47 -10.50 -10.01
N ARG A 115 -6.49 -10.92 -9.25
CA ARG A 115 -7.89 -10.88 -9.66
C ARG A 115 -8.48 -9.50 -9.41
N VAL A 116 -8.04 -8.51 -10.18
CA VAL A 116 -8.52 -7.12 -10.11
C VAL A 116 -9.47 -6.82 -11.24
N ASP A 117 -10.41 -5.91 -11.02
CA ASP A 117 -11.20 -5.34 -12.11
C ASP A 117 -10.29 -4.50 -13.01
N ASN A 118 -10.40 -4.68 -14.32
CA ASN A 118 -9.56 -3.99 -15.32
C ASN A 118 -10.37 -3.14 -16.30
N VAL A 119 -11.65 -2.94 -16.05
CA VAL A 119 -12.59 -2.25 -16.95
C VAL A 119 -12.90 -0.85 -16.44
N GLU A 120 -13.07 -0.66 -15.13
CA GLU A 120 -13.63 0.54 -14.54
C GLU A 120 -12.59 1.61 -14.13
N GLY A 121 -11.41 1.55 -14.71
CA GLY A 121 -10.38 2.58 -14.55
C GLY A 121 -9.32 2.27 -13.49
N THR A 122 -8.41 3.21 -13.31
CA THR A 122 -7.22 2.97 -12.49
C THR A 122 -7.49 2.92 -10.99
N THR A 123 -8.63 3.43 -10.53
CA THR A 123 -9.04 3.38 -9.12
C THR A 123 -9.19 1.96 -8.58
N LEU A 124 -9.65 1.01 -9.41
CA LEU A 124 -9.85 -0.38 -9.00
C LEU A 124 -8.62 -1.25 -9.28
N GLN A 125 -7.70 -0.77 -10.12
CA GLN A 125 -6.53 -1.53 -10.54
C GLN A 125 -5.29 -1.25 -9.71
N TYR A 126 -5.15 -0.02 -9.18
CA TYR A 126 -3.90 0.46 -8.59
C TYR A 126 -4.16 1.32 -7.36
N LEU A 127 -3.43 1.06 -6.27
CA LEU A 127 -3.48 1.88 -5.06
C LEU A 127 -2.66 3.16 -5.20
N SER A 128 -1.49 3.03 -5.83
CA SER A 128 -0.47 4.07 -5.88
C SER A 128 -0.60 4.90 -7.13
N HIS A 129 -0.67 6.22 -6.97
CA HIS A 129 -0.72 7.19 -8.06
C HIS A 129 0.25 8.34 -7.80
N SER A 130 1.17 8.57 -8.72
CA SER A 130 2.15 9.67 -8.63
C SER A 130 1.55 11.05 -8.87
N GLY A 131 0.32 11.12 -9.33
CA GLY A 131 -0.44 12.32 -9.63
C GLY A 131 -1.74 11.97 -10.34
N ALA A 132 -2.43 12.98 -10.85
CA ALA A 132 -3.66 12.80 -11.62
C ALA A 132 -3.43 11.81 -12.77
N ASP A 133 -4.27 10.78 -12.84
CA ASP A 133 -4.22 9.72 -13.87
C ASP A 133 -2.80 9.17 -14.14
N SER A 134 -2.03 8.99 -13.07
CA SER A 134 -0.64 8.51 -13.16
C SER A 134 -0.42 7.31 -12.21
N PRO A 135 -0.98 6.13 -12.54
CA PRO A 135 -0.88 4.96 -11.69
C PRO A 135 0.52 4.35 -11.69
N ASN A 136 0.87 3.72 -10.56
CA ASN A 136 2.05 2.92 -10.37
C ASN A 136 1.62 1.44 -10.23
N PRO A 137 1.79 0.61 -11.25
CA PRO A 137 1.38 -0.78 -11.22
C PRO A 137 2.15 -1.60 -10.17
N PRO A 138 1.49 -2.45 -9.38
CA PRO A 138 2.15 -3.31 -8.41
C PRO A 138 2.81 -4.53 -9.08
N GLU A 139 3.89 -5.03 -8.46
CA GLU A 139 4.50 -6.31 -8.81
C GLU A 139 3.78 -7.45 -8.05
N TYR A 140 3.33 -8.44 -8.80
CA TYR A 140 2.60 -9.60 -8.26
C TYR A 140 3.44 -10.87 -8.15
N ASP A 141 4.63 -10.90 -8.75
CA ASP A 141 5.51 -12.08 -8.70
C ASP A 141 6.66 -11.86 -7.70
N PRO A 142 6.72 -12.64 -6.61
CA PRO A 142 7.79 -12.53 -5.64
C PRO A 142 9.19 -12.73 -6.22
N ALA A 143 9.36 -13.61 -7.21
CA ALA A 143 10.65 -13.79 -7.87
C ALA A 143 11.07 -12.55 -8.67
N ALA A 144 10.13 -11.91 -9.37
CA ALA A 144 10.39 -10.66 -10.09
C ALA A 144 10.73 -9.53 -9.11
N LEU A 145 9.98 -9.41 -8.00
CA LEU A 145 10.26 -8.44 -6.95
C LEU A 145 11.66 -8.67 -6.33
N PHE A 146 11.99 -9.92 -5.98
CA PHE A 146 13.32 -10.27 -5.49
C PHE A 146 14.43 -9.83 -6.47
N ASN A 147 14.30 -10.19 -7.74
CA ASN A 147 15.28 -9.85 -8.77
C ASN A 147 15.39 -8.33 -8.97
N ARG A 148 14.28 -7.59 -8.87
CA ARG A 148 14.26 -6.12 -8.95
C ARG A 148 15.02 -5.47 -7.80
N ILE A 149 14.86 -5.97 -6.57
CA ILE A 149 15.43 -5.36 -5.35
C ILE A 149 16.83 -5.90 -5.08
N PHE A 150 17.00 -7.21 -5.08
CA PHE A 150 18.18 -7.92 -4.60
C PHE A 150 18.97 -8.63 -5.70
N GLY A 151 18.56 -8.48 -6.94
CA GLY A 151 19.28 -9.02 -8.11
C GLY A 151 20.63 -8.32 -8.32
N MET A 152 21.15 -8.36 -9.54
CA MET A 152 22.47 -7.81 -9.86
C MET A 152 22.66 -6.39 -9.36
N GLY A 153 23.75 -6.17 -8.60
CA GLY A 153 24.15 -4.85 -8.06
C GLY A 153 23.66 -4.57 -6.63
N PHE A 154 22.98 -5.51 -5.98
CA PHE A 154 22.76 -5.42 -4.53
C PHE A 154 23.95 -6.03 -3.78
N THR A 155 24.48 -5.30 -2.81
CA THR A 155 25.49 -5.77 -1.87
C THR A 155 24.97 -5.49 -0.46
N PRO A 156 24.81 -6.50 0.39
CA PRO A 156 24.45 -6.28 1.79
C PRO A 156 25.59 -5.53 2.49
N PRO A 157 25.30 -4.78 3.57
CA PRO A 157 26.32 -4.10 4.36
C PRO A 157 27.38 -5.08 4.87
N GLY A 158 28.66 -4.73 4.70
CA GLY A 158 29.79 -5.59 5.10
C GLY A 158 30.06 -6.75 4.14
N GLY A 159 29.27 -6.94 3.10
CA GLY A 159 29.51 -7.93 2.05
C GLY A 159 30.53 -7.43 1.03
N ALA A 160 31.32 -8.33 0.45
CA ALA A 160 32.13 -8.02 -0.73
C ALA A 160 31.17 -7.70 -1.89
N ALA A 161 31.38 -6.56 -2.55
CA ALA A 161 30.63 -6.25 -3.76
C ALA A 161 30.83 -7.39 -4.78
N PRO A 162 29.76 -8.00 -5.34
CA PRO A 162 29.94 -8.94 -6.42
C PRO A 162 30.73 -8.24 -7.55
N PRO A 163 31.65 -8.93 -8.24
CA PRO A 163 32.36 -8.33 -9.35
C PRO A 163 31.33 -7.96 -10.40
N VAL A 164 30.95 -6.70 -10.41
CA VAL A 164 30.08 -6.15 -11.46
C VAL A 164 30.97 -6.10 -12.67
N THR A 165 30.72 -6.99 -13.61
CA THR A 165 31.29 -6.80 -14.94
C THR A 165 30.77 -5.48 -15.46
N ASP A 166 31.66 -4.51 -15.54
CA ASP A 166 31.43 -3.11 -15.95
C ASP A 166 30.62 -3.01 -17.28
N MET A 167 30.70 -4.07 -18.07
CA MET A 167 30.01 -4.20 -19.36
C MET A 167 28.47 -4.20 -19.24
N THR A 168 27.87 -4.89 -18.29
CA THR A 168 26.40 -4.94 -18.18
C THR A 168 25.81 -3.58 -17.76
N ARG A 169 26.53 -2.84 -16.91
CA ARG A 169 26.19 -1.44 -16.56
C ARG A 169 26.30 -0.53 -17.77
N ALA A 170 27.39 -0.65 -18.53
CA ALA A 170 27.63 0.14 -19.72
C ALA A 170 26.57 -0.14 -20.80
N TYR A 171 26.20 -1.40 -21.03
CA TYR A 171 25.13 -1.75 -21.98
C TYR A 171 23.76 -1.22 -21.56
N ARG A 172 23.39 -1.33 -20.28
CA ARG A 172 22.10 -0.79 -19.80
C ARG A 172 22.04 0.72 -19.92
N LYS A 173 23.14 1.41 -19.59
CA LYS A 173 23.24 2.86 -19.77
C LYS A 173 23.12 3.22 -21.26
N SER A 174 23.81 2.53 -22.14
CA SER A 174 23.73 2.74 -23.59
C SER A 174 22.32 2.54 -24.15
N VAL A 175 21.58 1.53 -23.66
CA VAL A 175 20.17 1.30 -24.05
C VAL A 175 19.28 2.45 -23.57
N LEU A 176 19.45 2.91 -22.32
CA LEU A 176 18.66 4.00 -21.77
C LEU A 176 18.97 5.33 -22.46
N ASP A 177 20.24 5.61 -22.77
CA ASP A 177 20.65 6.79 -23.56
C ASP A 177 20.02 6.78 -24.96
N SER A 178 19.93 5.61 -25.61
CA SER A 178 19.25 5.43 -26.88
C SER A 178 17.76 5.72 -26.80
N VAL A 179 17.08 5.18 -25.76
CA VAL A 179 15.65 5.43 -25.50
C VAL A 179 15.38 6.92 -25.26
N LEU A 180 16.21 7.60 -24.46
CA LEU A 180 16.08 9.04 -24.23
C LEU A 180 16.29 9.85 -25.53
N GLY A 181 17.21 9.42 -26.39
CA GLY A 181 17.41 10.00 -27.72
C GLY A 181 16.17 9.87 -28.62
N ASP A 182 15.52 8.70 -28.61
CA ASP A 182 14.29 8.47 -29.37
C ASP A 182 13.10 9.27 -28.81
N LEU A 183 12.97 9.35 -27.50
CA LEU A 183 11.95 10.19 -26.82
C LEU A 183 12.12 11.67 -27.21
N THR A 184 13.35 12.17 -27.23
CA THR A 184 13.63 13.55 -27.64
C THR A 184 13.21 13.83 -29.08
N ARG A 185 13.46 12.89 -29.99
CA ARG A 185 13.02 12.98 -31.41
C ARG A 185 11.50 12.92 -31.53
N LEU A 186 10.85 12.02 -30.80
CA LEU A 186 9.40 11.87 -30.81
C LEU A 186 8.70 13.13 -30.25
N ARG A 187 9.25 13.72 -29.18
CA ARG A 187 8.75 14.95 -28.56
C ARG A 187 8.63 16.11 -29.54
N GLN A 188 9.51 16.19 -30.54
CA GLN A 188 9.45 17.24 -31.56
C GLN A 188 8.26 17.07 -32.53
N ARG A 189 7.66 15.87 -32.60
CA ARG A 189 6.65 15.48 -33.59
C ARG A 189 5.24 15.38 -33.05
N VAL A 190 5.04 15.53 -31.72
CA VAL A 190 3.75 15.33 -31.05
C VAL A 190 3.19 16.62 -30.47
N GLY A 191 1.88 16.64 -30.18
CA GLY A 191 1.16 17.76 -29.59
C GLY A 191 1.51 18.02 -28.12
N ALA A 192 0.99 19.10 -27.54
CA ALA A 192 1.33 19.55 -26.18
C ALA A 192 1.01 18.51 -25.10
N ALA A 193 -0.14 17.84 -25.18
CA ALA A 193 -0.56 16.81 -24.22
C ALA A 193 0.37 15.59 -24.24
N ASP A 194 0.78 15.14 -25.42
CA ASP A 194 1.68 14.00 -25.56
C ASP A 194 3.12 14.37 -25.20
N LYS A 195 3.54 15.63 -25.39
CA LYS A 195 4.81 16.13 -24.87
C LYS A 195 4.91 15.95 -23.36
N LEU A 196 3.84 16.29 -22.63
CA LEU A 196 3.80 16.13 -21.17
C LEU A 196 3.94 14.65 -20.73
N ARG A 197 3.31 13.72 -21.47
CA ARG A 197 3.43 12.28 -21.26
C ARG A 197 4.85 11.77 -21.53
N LEU A 198 5.46 12.23 -22.62
CA LEU A 198 6.84 11.89 -22.99
C LEU A 198 7.85 12.44 -21.99
N ASP A 199 7.66 13.67 -21.49
CA ASP A 199 8.51 14.26 -20.46
C ASP A 199 8.47 13.44 -19.17
N LYS A 200 7.27 13.02 -18.72
CA LYS A 200 7.13 12.10 -17.57
C LYS A 200 7.83 10.76 -17.79
N HIS A 201 7.72 10.21 -18.99
CA HIS A 201 8.40 8.96 -19.34
C HIS A 201 9.93 9.13 -19.36
N ALA A 202 10.44 10.25 -19.89
CA ALA A 202 11.87 10.59 -19.88
C ALA A 202 12.40 10.76 -18.44
N ASP A 203 11.63 11.37 -17.55
CA ASP A 203 11.99 11.51 -16.13
C ASP A 203 12.05 10.16 -15.41
N ASN A 204 11.15 9.24 -15.75
CA ASN A 204 11.18 7.86 -15.24
C ASN A 204 12.42 7.11 -15.73
N VAL A 205 12.78 7.25 -17.01
CA VAL A 205 13.98 6.64 -17.58
C VAL A 205 15.25 7.23 -16.93
N ARG A 206 15.34 8.54 -16.75
CA ARG A 206 16.45 9.19 -16.03
C ARG A 206 16.55 8.77 -14.57
N THR A 207 15.41 8.62 -13.92
CA THR A 207 15.36 8.10 -12.54
C THR A 207 15.91 6.68 -12.48
N LEU A 208 15.59 5.84 -13.49
CA LEU A 208 16.14 4.48 -13.61
C LEU A 208 17.65 4.52 -13.86
N GLU A 209 18.14 5.39 -14.73
CA GLU A 209 19.57 5.59 -15.00
C GLU A 209 20.33 5.99 -13.74
N ASN A 210 19.85 7.00 -13.01
CA ASN A 210 20.43 7.45 -11.74
C ASN A 210 20.48 6.33 -10.69
N ARG A 211 19.47 5.47 -10.65
CA ARG A 211 19.43 4.28 -9.77
C ARG A 211 20.48 3.23 -10.14
N LEU A 212 20.78 3.08 -11.42
CA LEU A 212 21.83 2.17 -11.90
C LEU A 212 23.25 2.66 -11.58
N VAL A 213 23.42 4.00 -11.48
CA VAL A 213 24.69 4.64 -11.15
C VAL A 213 24.92 4.77 -9.65
N ALA A 214 23.87 5.06 -8.86
CA ALA A 214 23.95 5.19 -7.41
C ALA A 214 24.19 3.81 -6.78
N GLY A 215 25.43 3.47 -6.52
CA GLY A 215 25.76 2.42 -5.55
C GLY A 215 25.19 2.85 -4.20
N SER A 216 24.43 1.96 -3.53
CA SER A 216 23.86 2.24 -2.20
C SER A 216 24.95 2.54 -1.18
N THR A 217 25.12 3.80 -0.82
CA THR A 217 25.97 4.26 0.32
C THR A 217 25.08 4.57 1.53
N THR A 218 24.05 3.78 1.77
CA THR A 218 23.12 4.00 2.90
C THR A 218 23.54 3.17 4.11
N THR A 219 23.40 3.73 5.29
CA THR A 219 23.53 3.07 6.59
C THR A 219 22.37 2.09 6.72
N ALA A 220 22.55 0.84 6.28
CA ALA A 220 21.54 -0.19 6.44
C ALA A 220 21.41 -0.61 7.91
N ALA A 221 20.22 -0.99 8.33
CA ALA A 221 19.96 -1.53 9.65
C ALA A 221 20.77 -2.83 9.88
N ALA A 222 21.06 -3.14 11.13
CA ALA A 222 21.77 -4.36 11.51
C ALA A 222 21.07 -5.65 11.02
N GLY A 223 19.78 -5.59 10.73
CA GLY A 223 18.97 -6.68 10.19
C GLY A 223 18.97 -6.82 8.66
N CYS A 224 19.72 -5.97 7.93
CA CYS A 224 19.80 -6.09 6.47
C CYS A 224 20.61 -7.33 6.06
N ALA A 225 19.98 -8.24 5.35
CA ALA A 225 20.61 -9.43 4.77
C ALA A 225 20.06 -9.69 3.36
N LEU A 226 20.78 -10.46 2.54
CA LEU A 226 20.25 -10.92 1.27
C LEU A 226 19.23 -12.04 1.55
N PRO A 227 17.93 -11.84 1.23
CA PRO A 227 16.95 -12.90 1.42
C PRO A 227 17.14 -14.01 0.37
N THR A 228 16.57 -15.17 0.63
CA THR A 228 16.48 -16.24 -0.38
C THR A 228 15.44 -15.84 -1.44
N ASN A 229 15.73 -16.12 -2.70
CA ASN A 229 14.73 -15.94 -3.76
C ASN A 229 13.57 -16.92 -3.53
N PRO A 230 12.34 -16.42 -3.29
CA PRO A 230 11.21 -17.30 -2.97
C PRO A 230 10.66 -18.07 -4.18
N GLY A 231 11.13 -17.77 -5.39
CA GLY A 231 10.55 -18.27 -6.61
C GLY A 231 9.21 -17.62 -6.97
N SER A 232 8.61 -18.09 -8.06
CA SER A 232 7.29 -17.70 -8.52
C SER A 232 6.23 -18.66 -7.98
N PHE A 233 5.08 -18.14 -7.63
CA PHE A 233 3.95 -18.93 -7.15
C PHE A 233 2.87 -19.02 -8.25
N MET A 234 2.61 -20.24 -8.68
CA MET A 234 1.60 -20.54 -9.69
C MET A 234 0.26 -20.85 -9.04
N ASP A 235 -0.82 -20.45 -9.70
CA ASP A 235 -2.16 -20.86 -9.30
C ASP A 235 -2.28 -22.40 -9.33
N GLN A 236 -2.91 -22.95 -8.30
CA GLN A 236 -3.15 -24.39 -8.17
C GLN A 236 -4.65 -24.66 -8.32
N ASN A 237 -5.04 -25.40 -9.34
CA ASN A 237 -6.46 -25.69 -9.65
C ASN A 237 -7.32 -24.41 -9.75
N GLY A 238 -6.78 -23.35 -10.33
CA GLY A 238 -7.46 -22.05 -10.44
C GLY A 238 -7.50 -21.24 -9.14
N GLN A 239 -6.83 -21.66 -8.08
CA GLN A 239 -6.75 -20.96 -6.80
C GLN A 239 -5.37 -20.30 -6.64
N GLU A 240 -5.37 -19.02 -6.24
CA GLU A 240 -4.15 -18.32 -5.92
C GLU A 240 -3.60 -18.77 -4.56
N PRO A 241 -2.27 -19.05 -4.43
CA PRO A 241 -1.64 -19.39 -3.15
C PRO A 241 -1.43 -18.10 -2.32
N ILE A 242 -2.51 -17.52 -1.81
CA ILE A 242 -2.55 -16.20 -1.19
C ILE A 242 -1.62 -16.13 0.04
N ALA A 243 -1.68 -17.12 0.95
CA ALA A 243 -0.85 -17.11 2.15
C ALA A 243 0.64 -17.18 1.82
N ALA A 244 1.05 -18.07 0.92
CA ALA A 244 2.45 -18.23 0.54
C ALA A 244 2.99 -16.98 -0.16
N LYS A 245 2.20 -16.38 -1.08
CA LYS A 245 2.55 -15.10 -1.72
C LYS A 245 2.65 -13.96 -0.72
N THR A 246 1.70 -13.87 0.22
CA THR A 246 1.72 -12.83 1.25
C THR A 246 2.96 -12.94 2.13
N ALA A 247 3.32 -14.14 2.56
CA ALA A 247 4.53 -14.37 3.35
C ALA A 247 5.78 -13.93 2.58
N ALA A 248 5.96 -14.42 1.35
CA ALA A 248 7.10 -14.09 0.51
C ALA A 248 7.21 -12.57 0.22
N MET A 249 6.10 -11.93 -0.16
CA MET A 249 6.08 -10.48 -0.42
C MET A 249 6.37 -9.68 0.85
N SER A 250 5.83 -10.10 2.00
CA SER A 250 6.07 -9.46 3.29
C SER A 250 7.54 -9.52 3.71
N GLU A 251 8.20 -10.67 3.54
CA GLU A 251 9.64 -10.82 3.80
C GLU A 251 10.49 -9.95 2.88
N LEU A 252 10.17 -9.90 1.58
CA LEU A 252 10.88 -9.07 0.62
C LEU A 252 10.72 -7.57 0.91
N VAL A 253 9.51 -7.12 1.23
CA VAL A 253 9.23 -5.73 1.63
C VAL A 253 9.96 -5.39 2.92
N ALA A 254 9.89 -6.26 3.95
CA ALA A 254 10.57 -6.04 5.22
C ALA A 254 12.08 -5.93 5.02
N MET A 255 12.68 -6.81 4.22
CA MET A 255 14.10 -6.77 3.92
C MET A 255 14.49 -5.55 3.07
N ALA A 256 13.64 -5.14 2.11
CA ALA A 256 13.86 -3.92 1.33
C ALA A 256 13.89 -2.66 2.23
N LEU A 257 13.00 -2.58 3.21
CA LEU A 257 12.99 -1.51 4.21
C LEU A 257 14.20 -1.56 5.15
N ALA A 258 14.58 -2.76 5.62
CA ALA A 258 15.76 -2.96 6.49
C ALA A 258 17.05 -2.56 5.78
N CYS A 259 17.17 -2.85 4.48
CA CYS A 259 18.32 -2.51 3.65
C CYS A 259 18.25 -1.10 3.05
N ASP A 260 17.31 -0.27 3.47
CA ASP A 260 17.04 1.09 2.95
C ASP A 260 16.97 1.16 1.41
N GLN A 261 16.54 0.04 0.78
CA GLN A 261 16.28 0.03 -0.66
C GLN A 261 15.07 0.89 -1.01
N THR A 262 14.13 0.99 -0.07
CA THR A 262 12.99 1.91 -0.08
C THR A 262 12.65 2.32 1.36
N ARG A 263 11.85 3.38 1.49
CA ARG A 263 11.24 3.81 2.76
C ARG A 263 9.72 3.86 2.69
N VAL A 264 9.17 3.54 1.51
CA VAL A 264 7.74 3.58 1.27
C VAL A 264 7.32 2.33 0.49
N PHE A 265 6.21 1.72 0.89
CA PHE A 265 5.59 0.64 0.14
C PHE A 265 4.06 0.75 0.13
N SER A 266 3.43 0.22 -0.91
CA SER A 266 2.00 -0.07 -0.95
C SER A 266 1.80 -1.54 -1.30
N MET A 267 1.01 -2.25 -0.48
CA MET A 267 0.66 -3.64 -0.69
C MET A 267 -0.84 -3.75 -0.97
N MET A 268 -1.19 -4.06 -2.19
CA MET A 268 -2.55 -4.40 -2.59
C MET A 268 -2.79 -5.89 -2.33
N PHE A 269 -3.39 -6.19 -1.18
CA PHE A 269 -3.75 -7.57 -0.83
C PHE A 269 -4.81 -8.11 -1.78
N THR A 270 -5.90 -7.36 -1.94
CA THR A 270 -6.90 -7.53 -3.01
C THR A 270 -7.30 -6.17 -3.55
N GLY A 271 -7.73 -6.12 -4.80
CA GLY A 271 -8.35 -4.92 -5.36
C GLY A 271 -9.80 -4.75 -4.89
N SER A 272 -10.33 -3.57 -5.05
CA SER A 272 -11.77 -3.32 -4.97
C SER A 272 -12.49 -4.05 -6.11
N VAL A 273 -13.70 -4.54 -5.86
CA VAL A 273 -14.49 -5.29 -6.87
C VAL A 273 -13.73 -6.50 -7.42
N ALA A 274 -12.86 -7.09 -6.61
CA ALA A 274 -11.98 -8.16 -7.06
C ALA A 274 -12.65 -9.53 -7.07
N GLY A 275 -12.31 -10.32 -8.09
CA GLY A 275 -12.71 -11.72 -8.18
C GLY A 275 -11.94 -12.69 -7.28
N THR A 276 -11.34 -12.20 -6.19
CA THR A 276 -10.50 -13.00 -5.29
C THR A 276 -11.34 -13.99 -4.49
N ILE A 277 -10.89 -15.26 -4.46
CA ILE A 277 -11.50 -16.34 -3.70
C ILE A 277 -10.54 -16.79 -2.61
N PHE A 278 -10.94 -16.70 -1.35
CA PHE A 278 -10.12 -17.10 -0.20
C PHE A 278 -10.31 -18.58 0.14
N SER A 279 -9.94 -19.46 -0.80
CA SER A 279 -10.09 -20.91 -0.64
C SER A 279 -9.37 -21.48 0.60
N GLU A 280 -8.25 -20.88 0.98
CA GLU A 280 -7.49 -21.23 2.19
C GLU A 280 -8.26 -20.88 3.50
N ALA A 281 -9.32 -20.08 3.40
CA ALA A 281 -10.27 -19.79 4.48
C ALA A 281 -11.60 -20.52 4.32
N ASN A 282 -11.67 -21.55 3.47
CA ASN A 282 -12.89 -22.28 3.10
C ASN A 282 -13.97 -21.38 2.47
N VAL A 283 -13.58 -20.30 1.82
CA VAL A 283 -14.46 -19.44 1.03
C VAL A 283 -14.42 -19.92 -0.43
N ASN A 284 -15.59 -20.15 -1.02
CA ASN A 284 -15.70 -20.83 -2.31
C ASN A 284 -16.24 -19.94 -3.46
N ALA A 285 -16.45 -18.66 -3.20
CA ALA A 285 -16.87 -17.68 -4.20
C ALA A 285 -16.06 -16.39 -4.06
N ALA A 286 -16.10 -15.53 -5.08
CA ALA A 286 -15.41 -14.26 -5.09
C ALA A 286 -15.88 -13.33 -3.96
N HIS A 287 -14.95 -12.68 -3.28
CA HIS A 287 -15.26 -11.86 -2.11
C HIS A 287 -16.28 -10.78 -2.43
N HIS A 288 -16.09 -10.02 -3.51
CA HIS A 288 -17.04 -8.99 -3.93
C HIS A 288 -18.44 -9.56 -4.18
N GLN A 289 -18.54 -10.69 -4.90
CA GLN A 289 -19.83 -11.34 -5.13
C GLN A 289 -20.52 -11.73 -3.82
N LEU A 290 -19.76 -12.28 -2.86
CA LEU A 290 -20.29 -12.66 -1.54
C LEU A 290 -20.85 -11.47 -0.77
N THR A 291 -20.23 -10.28 -0.85
CA THR A 291 -20.79 -9.11 -0.16
C THR A 291 -22.19 -8.78 -0.60
N HIS A 292 -22.53 -9.04 -1.86
CA HIS A 292 -23.88 -8.80 -2.40
C HIS A 292 -24.83 -10.01 -2.25
N ASP A 293 -24.34 -11.20 -2.52
CA ASP A 293 -25.18 -12.38 -2.75
C ASP A 293 -25.31 -13.31 -1.53
N GLU A 294 -24.33 -13.28 -0.60
CA GLU A 294 -24.40 -14.15 0.57
C GLU A 294 -25.53 -13.72 1.51
N PRO A 295 -26.55 -14.59 1.76
CA PRO A 295 -27.69 -14.22 2.60
C PRO A 295 -27.37 -14.26 4.08
N GLY A 296 -28.23 -13.61 4.87
CA GLY A 296 -28.19 -13.66 6.34
C GLY A 296 -26.96 -12.98 6.93
N ASP A 297 -26.27 -13.67 7.81
CA ASP A 297 -25.15 -13.12 8.59
C ASP A 297 -23.79 -13.11 7.84
N GLN A 298 -23.77 -13.48 6.58
CA GLN A 298 -22.60 -13.44 5.69
C GLN A 298 -21.33 -14.09 6.30
N PRO A 299 -21.37 -15.37 6.68
CA PRO A 299 -20.24 -16.03 7.32
C PRO A 299 -19.01 -16.14 6.43
N MET A 300 -19.13 -16.24 5.10
CA MET A 300 -17.98 -16.27 4.20
C MET A 300 -17.36 -14.88 4.02
N VAL A 301 -18.16 -13.81 4.01
CA VAL A 301 -17.62 -12.43 4.06
C VAL A 301 -16.84 -12.22 5.35
N GLN A 302 -17.39 -12.67 6.49
CA GLN A 302 -16.68 -12.61 7.77
C GLN A 302 -15.38 -13.44 7.75
N ALA A 303 -15.41 -14.65 7.20
CA ALA A 303 -14.21 -15.49 7.07
C ALA A 303 -13.14 -14.83 6.18
N SER A 304 -13.55 -14.17 5.09
CA SER A 304 -12.67 -13.40 4.21
C SER A 304 -12.00 -12.24 4.95
N THR A 305 -12.75 -11.49 5.76
CA THR A 305 -12.21 -10.40 6.58
C THR A 305 -11.22 -10.90 7.63
N VAL A 306 -11.56 -11.98 8.35
CA VAL A 306 -10.67 -12.62 9.34
C VAL A 306 -9.38 -13.11 8.68
N TYR A 307 -9.48 -13.71 7.49
CA TYR A 307 -8.33 -14.17 6.73
C TYR A 307 -7.45 -12.99 6.27
N THR A 308 -8.05 -11.90 5.81
CA THR A 308 -7.35 -10.67 5.45
C THR A 308 -6.55 -10.12 6.65
N MET A 309 -7.14 -10.06 7.83
CA MET A 309 -6.46 -9.63 9.06
C MET A 309 -5.35 -10.60 9.50
N LYS A 310 -5.51 -11.91 9.25
CA LYS A 310 -4.43 -12.89 9.43
C LYS A 310 -3.25 -12.58 8.51
N MET A 311 -3.50 -12.24 7.25
CA MET A 311 -2.46 -11.88 6.28
C MET A 311 -1.81 -10.52 6.59
N PHE A 312 -2.56 -9.56 7.09
CA PHE A 312 -1.98 -8.32 7.64
C PHE A 312 -1.08 -8.62 8.84
N GLY A 313 -1.48 -9.53 9.73
CA GLY A 313 -0.63 -10.03 10.81
C GLY A 313 0.69 -10.65 10.34
N VAL A 314 0.69 -11.34 9.19
CA VAL A 314 1.92 -11.89 8.55
C VAL A 314 2.88 -10.75 8.16
N LEU A 315 2.37 -9.68 7.52
CA LEU A 315 3.19 -8.52 7.18
C LEU A 315 3.79 -7.85 8.43
N LEU A 316 2.97 -7.60 9.45
CA LEU A 316 3.44 -6.97 10.69
C LEU A 316 4.47 -7.85 11.41
N SER A 317 4.27 -9.18 11.42
CA SER A 317 5.20 -10.13 12.02
C SER A 317 6.54 -10.17 11.28
N ALA A 318 6.53 -10.10 9.93
CA ALA A 318 7.75 -10.04 9.13
C ALA A 318 8.57 -8.77 9.45
N LEU A 319 7.91 -7.62 9.61
CA LEU A 319 8.56 -6.37 10.01
C LEU A 319 9.07 -6.42 11.46
N LYS A 320 8.28 -6.96 12.39
CA LYS A 320 8.65 -7.13 13.79
C LYS A 320 9.83 -8.08 14.01
N ALA A 321 10.00 -9.06 13.14
CA ALA A 321 11.09 -10.03 13.22
C ALA A 321 12.47 -9.44 12.89
N ILE A 322 12.56 -8.29 12.25
CA ILE A 322 13.83 -7.68 11.86
C ILE A 322 14.33 -6.74 12.95
N PRO A 323 15.51 -7.00 13.55
CA PRO A 323 16.11 -6.11 14.55
C PRO A 323 16.47 -4.74 13.97
N GLU A 324 16.13 -3.68 14.67
CA GLU A 324 16.54 -2.30 14.36
C GLU A 324 16.83 -1.53 15.66
N GLY A 325 18.08 -1.13 15.85
CA GLY A 325 18.52 -0.47 17.09
C GLY A 325 18.26 -1.34 18.33
N ALA A 326 17.58 -0.78 19.32
CA ALA A 326 17.17 -1.48 20.53
C ALA A 326 15.80 -2.20 20.40
N GLY A 327 15.15 -2.08 19.25
CA GLY A 327 13.83 -2.64 18.97
C GLY A 327 13.80 -3.44 17.67
N ASN A 328 12.81 -3.17 16.86
CA ASN A 328 12.59 -3.87 15.60
C ASN A 328 12.11 -2.89 14.51
N LEU A 329 12.10 -3.36 13.26
CA LEU A 329 11.78 -2.53 12.10
C LEU A 329 10.36 -1.91 12.17
N LEU A 330 9.39 -2.62 12.78
CA LEU A 330 8.03 -2.11 12.95
C LEU A 330 7.97 -0.90 13.87
N ASP A 331 8.93 -0.70 14.76
CA ASP A 331 9.03 0.49 15.63
C ASP A 331 9.21 1.79 14.81
N SER A 332 9.87 1.72 13.67
CA SER A 332 10.10 2.87 12.78
C SER A 332 9.10 2.97 11.62
N CYS A 333 8.13 2.07 11.56
CA CYS A 333 7.10 2.08 10.52
C CYS A 333 5.82 2.78 10.98
N ALA A 334 5.12 3.42 10.03
CA ALA A 334 3.74 3.87 10.11
C ALA A 334 2.99 3.26 8.93
N ILE A 335 2.03 2.37 9.20
CA ILE A 335 1.36 1.56 8.18
C ILE A 335 -0.14 1.78 8.27
N LEU A 336 -0.74 2.29 7.20
CA LEU A 336 -2.19 2.33 7.02
C LEU A 336 -2.67 0.97 6.55
N ALA A 337 -3.64 0.37 7.25
CA ALA A 337 -4.38 -0.76 6.72
C ALA A 337 -5.86 -0.39 6.64
N THR A 338 -6.45 -0.49 5.45
CA THR A 338 -7.78 0.00 5.14
C THR A 338 -8.37 -0.67 3.90
N THR A 339 -9.60 -0.33 3.60
CA THR A 339 -10.40 -0.87 2.50
C THR A 339 -11.07 0.27 1.71
N ASP A 340 -11.88 -0.06 0.73
CA ASP A 340 -12.57 0.87 -0.17
C ASP A 340 -13.97 1.28 0.29
N THR A 341 -14.60 0.50 1.16
CA THR A 341 -15.92 0.79 1.74
C THR A 341 -15.98 0.30 3.18
N SER A 342 -16.91 0.77 3.98
CA SER A 342 -17.12 0.20 5.33
C SER A 342 -17.92 -1.10 5.27
N ASP A 343 -18.95 -1.16 4.43
CA ASP A 343 -19.76 -2.35 4.19
C ASP A 343 -19.83 -2.61 2.68
N GLY A 344 -19.35 -3.77 2.25
CA GLY A 344 -19.28 -4.12 0.83
C GLY A 344 -20.63 -4.27 0.16
N ARG A 345 -21.70 -4.57 0.92
CA ARG A 345 -23.08 -4.66 0.39
C ARG A 345 -23.70 -3.28 0.20
N LEU A 346 -23.50 -2.40 1.17
CA LEU A 346 -24.13 -1.07 1.22
C LEU A 346 -23.31 0.00 0.52
N HIS A 347 -22.04 -0.27 0.24
CA HIS A 347 -21.08 0.68 -0.34
C HIS A 347 -20.98 2.01 0.42
N ASN A 348 -21.21 1.98 1.75
CA ASN A 348 -21.16 3.19 2.56
C ASN A 348 -19.73 3.58 2.92
N LEU A 349 -19.53 4.86 3.18
CA LEU A 349 -18.23 5.49 3.47
C LEU A 349 -18.19 6.08 4.89
N SER A 350 -19.11 5.67 5.75
CA SER A 350 -19.21 6.06 7.16
C SER A 350 -18.76 4.91 8.07
N ASP A 351 -18.36 5.24 9.31
CA ASP A 351 -17.74 4.30 10.26
C ASP A 351 -16.60 3.49 9.60
N TYR A 352 -15.70 4.21 8.93
CA TYR A 352 -14.74 3.66 7.98
C TYR A 352 -13.69 2.77 8.67
N PRO A 353 -13.38 1.58 8.15
CA PRO A 353 -12.41 0.66 8.72
C PRO A 353 -10.97 1.16 8.52
N ILE A 354 -10.34 1.60 9.59
CA ILE A 354 -8.96 2.11 9.54
C ILE A 354 -8.14 1.50 10.67
N LEU A 355 -6.98 0.96 10.31
CA LEU A 355 -5.93 0.57 11.25
C LEU A 355 -4.66 1.34 10.93
N VAL A 356 -3.97 1.82 11.95
CA VAL A 356 -2.64 2.43 11.82
C VAL A 356 -1.66 1.62 12.67
N ALA A 357 -0.73 0.92 12.02
CA ALA A 357 0.19 0.01 12.68
C ALA A 357 1.63 0.55 12.71
N GLY A 358 2.39 0.13 13.73
CA GLY A 358 3.75 0.57 14.00
C GLY A 358 3.82 1.66 15.04
N LYS A 359 5.06 2.10 15.38
CA LYS A 359 5.27 3.20 16.32
C LYS A 359 5.62 4.53 15.65
N GLY A 360 5.84 4.53 14.32
CA GLY A 360 6.24 5.74 13.59
C GLY A 360 7.47 6.42 14.18
N GLY A 361 8.45 5.65 14.67
CA GLY A 361 9.61 6.20 15.36
C GLY A 361 9.30 6.83 16.72
N GLY A 362 8.16 6.49 17.33
CA GLY A 362 7.69 7.06 18.60
C GLY A 362 6.60 8.13 18.43
N PHE A 363 6.19 8.43 17.19
CA PHE A 363 5.12 9.40 16.93
C PHE A 363 3.71 8.81 17.18
N LEU A 364 3.53 7.53 16.96
CA LEU A 364 2.26 6.83 17.17
C LEU A 364 2.18 6.22 18.57
N LYS A 365 1.00 6.20 19.16
CA LYS A 365 0.76 5.57 20.45
C LYS A 365 1.13 4.09 20.45
N TYR A 366 1.84 3.70 21.51
CA TYR A 366 2.19 2.31 21.79
C TYR A 366 2.13 2.07 23.33
N PRO A 367 1.41 1.07 23.82
CA PRO A 367 0.50 0.19 23.08
C PRO A 367 -0.58 0.97 22.32
N GLY A 368 -1.03 0.37 21.20
CA GLY A 368 -2.04 0.98 20.34
C GLY A 368 -3.38 1.19 21.06
N VAL A 369 -4.13 2.14 20.57
CA VAL A 369 -5.44 2.52 21.12
C VAL A 369 -6.56 2.24 20.12
N HIS A 370 -7.78 2.04 20.63
CA HIS A 370 -8.98 2.19 19.81
C HIS A 370 -9.54 3.60 20.01
N TYR A 371 -9.47 4.40 18.96
CA TYR A 371 -10.13 5.70 18.89
C TYR A 371 -11.42 5.60 18.10
N ARG A 372 -12.53 6.01 18.72
CA ARG A 372 -13.80 6.19 18.04
C ARG A 372 -14.13 7.67 18.00
N SER A 373 -14.35 8.22 16.80
CA SER A 373 -14.72 9.62 16.62
C SER A 373 -16.01 9.93 17.40
N PRO A 374 -15.99 10.91 18.33
CA PRO A 374 -17.15 11.21 19.16
C PRO A 374 -18.33 11.77 18.36
N SER A 375 -18.05 12.49 17.27
CA SER A 375 -19.09 13.07 16.40
C SER A 375 -19.68 12.05 15.43
N GLY A 376 -18.95 10.96 15.13
CA GLY A 376 -19.30 10.02 14.07
C GLY A 376 -19.20 10.60 12.67
N ASP A 377 -18.56 11.78 12.54
CA ASP A 377 -18.50 12.55 11.29
C ASP A 377 -17.10 13.17 11.03
N GLU A 378 -16.07 12.69 11.70
CA GLU A 378 -14.70 13.15 11.48
C GLU A 378 -14.17 12.64 10.15
N ASN A 379 -13.44 13.50 9.41
CA ASN A 379 -12.91 13.17 8.09
C ASN A 379 -11.74 12.17 8.20
N THR A 380 -11.78 11.07 7.45
CA THR A 380 -10.71 10.06 7.40
C THR A 380 -9.35 10.64 7.04
N SER A 381 -9.29 11.73 6.28
CA SER A 381 -8.04 12.39 5.87
C SER A 381 -7.16 12.85 7.05
N VAL A 382 -7.73 13.06 8.25
CA VAL A 382 -6.93 13.42 9.44
C VAL A 382 -5.95 12.29 9.80
N VAL A 383 -6.33 11.03 9.52
CA VAL A 383 -5.45 9.87 9.72
C VAL A 383 -4.31 9.87 8.69
N LEU A 384 -4.57 10.28 7.45
CA LEU A 384 -3.53 10.39 6.42
C LEU A 384 -2.48 11.42 6.82
N LEU A 385 -2.88 12.53 7.43
CA LEU A 385 -1.93 13.54 7.93
C LEU A 385 -1.09 13.00 9.10
N SER A 386 -1.70 12.27 10.05
CA SER A 386 -0.96 11.58 11.11
C SER A 386 0.04 10.58 10.55
N LEU A 387 -0.37 9.78 9.55
CA LEU A 387 0.49 8.79 8.90
C LEU A 387 1.71 9.45 8.25
N LEU A 388 1.52 10.55 7.51
CA LEU A 388 2.59 11.31 6.87
C LEU A 388 3.56 11.90 7.91
N ARG A 389 3.05 12.48 9.00
CA ARG A 389 3.87 13.01 10.09
C ARG A 389 4.64 11.91 10.82
N ALA A 390 4.01 10.77 11.09
CA ALA A 390 4.66 9.60 11.67
C ALA A 390 5.78 9.04 10.79
N ALA A 391 5.67 9.20 9.48
CA ALA A 391 6.73 8.84 8.53
C ALA A 391 7.90 9.86 8.50
N GLY A 392 7.82 10.96 9.26
CA GLY A 392 8.85 11.97 9.35
C GLY A 392 8.72 13.12 8.35
N THR A 393 7.52 13.34 7.80
CA THR A 393 7.26 14.54 7.00
C THR A 393 6.82 15.70 7.91
N ASN A 394 7.08 16.94 7.47
CA ASN A 394 6.65 18.15 8.18
C ASN A 394 5.40 18.77 7.53
N LEU A 395 4.55 17.95 6.94
CA LEU A 395 3.35 18.42 6.27
C LEU A 395 2.33 18.97 7.28
N THR A 396 1.74 20.09 6.93
CA THR A 396 0.71 20.78 7.73
C THR A 396 -0.70 20.50 7.22
N GLN A 397 -0.83 19.90 6.04
CA GLN A 397 -2.11 19.57 5.42
C GLN A 397 -1.98 18.39 4.47
N VAL A 398 -3.09 17.72 4.18
CA VAL A 398 -3.22 16.67 3.17
C VAL A 398 -4.62 16.72 2.57
N GLY A 399 -4.76 16.19 1.35
CA GLY A 399 -6.02 16.12 0.64
C GLY A 399 -6.33 17.36 -0.20
N ALA A 400 -7.49 17.34 -0.81
CA ALA A 400 -8.03 18.43 -1.63
C ALA A 400 -9.55 18.52 -1.46
N GLU A 401 -10.11 19.71 -1.74
CA GLU A 401 -11.55 19.97 -1.68
C GLU A 401 -12.16 19.52 -0.34
N ASN A 402 -13.18 18.66 -0.35
CA ASN A 402 -13.85 18.16 0.86
C ASN A 402 -12.95 17.23 1.72
N GLY A 403 -11.89 16.67 1.13
CA GLY A 403 -10.93 15.86 1.84
C GLY A 403 -9.73 16.63 2.40
N LEU A 404 -9.62 17.94 2.14
CA LEU A 404 -8.54 18.77 2.67
C LEU A 404 -8.64 18.91 4.19
N VAL A 405 -7.59 18.55 4.90
CA VAL A 405 -7.47 18.72 6.34
C VAL A 405 -6.14 19.37 6.72
N THR A 406 -6.16 20.15 7.81
CA THR A 406 -4.97 20.79 8.41
C THR A 406 -4.69 20.28 9.83
N ALA A 407 -5.64 19.57 10.42
CA ALA A 407 -5.49 18.87 11.69
C ALA A 407 -5.24 17.38 11.45
N SER A 408 -4.38 16.77 12.26
CA SER A 408 -4.14 15.32 12.28
C SER A 408 -5.00 14.63 13.35
N CYS A 409 -5.04 13.32 13.34
CA CYS A 409 -5.74 12.50 14.34
C CYS A 409 -4.92 12.40 15.63
N GLY A 410 -4.90 13.45 16.46
CA GLY A 410 -4.13 13.48 17.72
C GLY A 410 -4.46 12.35 18.69
N ALA A 411 -5.61 11.70 18.54
CA ALA A 411 -6.00 10.57 19.37
C ALA A 411 -5.09 9.34 19.24
N ILE A 412 -4.40 9.16 18.10
CA ILE A 412 -3.46 8.06 17.83
C ILE A 412 -1.99 8.52 17.90
N GLU A 413 -1.74 9.81 18.13
CA GLU A 413 -0.40 10.39 18.27
C GLU A 413 0.07 10.33 19.72
N ALA A 414 1.39 10.09 19.98
CA ALA A 414 1.98 9.92 21.30
C ALA A 414 2.22 11.26 22.03
#